data_b7c2b166a7b07b41fde939e34ada81cd
#
_entry.id   b7c2b166a7b07b41fde939e34ada81cd
#
_cell.length_a   1.000
_cell.length_b   1.000
_cell.length_c   1.000
_cell.angle_alpha   90.00
_cell.angle_beta   90.00
_cell.angle_gamma   90.00
#
_symmetry.space_group_name_H-M   'P 1'
#
loop_
_entity.id
_entity.type
_entity.pdbx_description
1 polymer ?
#
loop_
_entity_poly.entity_id
_entity_poly.type
_entity_poly.pdbx_seq_one_letter_code
_entity_poly.pdbx_strand_id
1 'polypeptide(L)'
;IYLEGEKYVPKVKKSIKRGFGFVPEDRRNQGFIPLLSINRNTALTNYDLIRKSGGAISKKEELKMCLNAIEAVDIRPKDPDKAVGLLSGGNQQKVVLGKWLMRGLKLLIVDEPTAGIDVGAKDEIYRILRELALRGVMVILVSSDLQELLRVSDRILVMRKGRIVKEFSEGTVTQADILAAASGLLG
;
A
#
# COMPACT_ATOMS: atom_id res chain seq x y z
N ILE A 1 -15.32 -10.36 10.52
CA ILE A 1 -14.61 -9.10 10.72
C ILE A 1 -15.61 -8.09 11.32
N TYR A 2 -15.15 -7.27 12.24
CA TYR A 2 -15.90 -6.14 12.77
C TYR A 2 -15.21 -4.85 12.36
N LEU A 3 -15.99 -3.84 11.99
CA LEU A 3 -15.53 -2.52 11.62
C LEU A 3 -16.40 -1.49 12.34
N GLU A 4 -15.76 -0.62 13.13
CA GLU A 4 -16.48 0.39 13.94
C GLU A 4 -17.60 -0.23 14.82
N GLY A 5 -17.35 -1.46 15.35
CA GLY A 5 -18.31 -2.21 16.17
C GLY A 5 -19.37 -3.00 15.40
N GLU A 6 -19.51 -2.81 14.09
CA GLU A 6 -20.48 -3.52 13.28
C GLU A 6 -19.87 -4.71 12.51
N LYS A 7 -20.65 -5.78 12.34
CA LYS A 7 -20.23 -6.94 11.53
C LYS A 7 -20.07 -6.52 10.07
N TYR A 8 -18.85 -6.63 9.58
CA TYR A 8 -18.49 -6.28 8.21
C TYR A 8 -18.19 -7.54 7.38
N VAL A 9 -18.90 -7.69 6.25
CA VAL A 9 -18.63 -8.71 5.24
C VAL A 9 -17.88 -8.04 4.09
N PRO A 10 -16.58 -8.37 3.89
CA PRO A 10 -15.77 -7.77 2.84
C PRO A 10 -16.31 -8.09 1.45
N LYS A 11 -16.47 -7.05 0.63
CA LYS A 11 -16.71 -7.15 -0.82
C LYS A 11 -15.83 -6.10 -1.49
N VAL A 12 -15.10 -6.46 -2.53
CA VAL A 12 -14.10 -5.57 -3.18
C VAL A 12 -14.64 -4.17 -3.42
N LYS A 13 -15.73 -4.03 -4.18
CA LYS A 13 -16.32 -2.71 -4.46
C LYS A 13 -16.74 -1.95 -3.21
N LYS A 14 -17.29 -2.64 -2.20
CA LYS A 14 -17.73 -2.01 -0.94
C LYS A 14 -16.53 -1.56 -0.10
N SER A 15 -15.47 -2.38 -0.05
CA SER A 15 -14.22 -2.05 0.65
C SER A 15 -13.54 -0.84 0.03
N ILE A 16 -13.40 -0.82 -1.30
CA ILE A 16 -12.83 0.33 -2.03
C ILE A 16 -13.62 1.62 -1.74
N LYS A 17 -14.96 1.58 -1.80
CA LYS A 17 -15.80 2.75 -1.50
C LYS A 17 -15.69 3.23 -0.05
N ARG A 18 -15.31 2.35 0.88
CA ARG A 18 -15.05 2.70 2.29
C ARG A 18 -13.63 3.24 2.54
N GLY A 19 -12.82 3.40 1.50
CA GLY A 19 -11.46 3.89 1.61
C GLY A 19 -10.46 2.80 1.99
N PHE A 20 -10.71 1.54 1.64
CA PHE A 20 -9.75 0.46 1.85
C PHE A 20 -8.89 0.28 0.60
N GLY A 21 -7.58 0.33 0.77
CA GLY A 21 -6.58 0.06 -0.25
C GLY A 21 -5.82 -1.23 0.04
N PHE A 22 -5.29 -1.84 -1.02
CA PHE A 22 -4.46 -3.04 -0.94
C PHE A 22 -3.28 -2.94 -1.91
N VAL A 23 -2.08 -3.13 -1.38
CA VAL A 23 -0.84 -3.24 -2.14
C VAL A 23 -0.39 -4.70 -2.04
N PRO A 24 -0.42 -5.46 -3.13
CA PRO A 24 -0.04 -6.88 -3.13
C PRO A 24 1.47 -7.07 -3.16
N GLU A 25 1.95 -8.21 -2.65
CA GLU A 25 3.33 -8.67 -2.76
C GLU A 25 3.78 -8.74 -4.23
N ASP A 26 3.03 -9.46 -5.06
CA ASP A 26 3.32 -9.54 -6.50
C ASP A 26 2.77 -8.32 -7.24
N ARG A 27 3.47 -7.18 -7.08
CA ARG A 27 3.07 -5.94 -7.73
C ARG A 27 3.00 -6.03 -9.25
N ARG A 28 3.84 -6.89 -9.90
CA ARG A 28 3.93 -6.97 -11.36
C ARG A 28 2.71 -7.62 -11.98
N ASN A 29 2.14 -8.62 -11.34
CA ASN A 29 0.97 -9.34 -11.84
C ASN A 29 -0.34 -8.80 -11.25
N GLN A 30 -0.32 -8.20 -10.06
CA GLN A 30 -1.53 -7.81 -9.31
C GLN A 30 -1.61 -6.30 -9.03
N GLY A 31 -0.48 -5.60 -9.01
CA GLY A 31 -0.40 -4.20 -8.60
C GLY A 31 -0.71 -3.20 -9.71
N PHE A 32 -0.25 -3.47 -10.93
CA PHE A 32 -0.38 -2.58 -12.09
C PHE A 32 -0.44 -3.37 -13.40
N ILE A 33 -0.75 -2.68 -14.50
CA ILE A 33 -0.72 -3.24 -15.87
C ILE A 33 0.52 -2.70 -16.56
N PRO A 34 1.56 -3.54 -16.87
CA PRO A 34 2.87 -3.07 -17.33
C PRO A 34 2.86 -2.22 -18.60
N LEU A 35 1.98 -2.56 -19.54
CA LEU A 35 1.87 -1.86 -20.83
C LEU A 35 1.11 -0.53 -20.75
N LEU A 36 0.38 -0.30 -19.67
CA LEU A 36 -0.32 0.96 -19.49
C LEU A 36 0.58 2.02 -18.86
N SER A 37 0.29 3.27 -19.19
CA SER A 37 0.99 4.44 -18.65
C SER A 37 0.73 4.63 -17.16
N ILE A 38 1.54 5.48 -16.50
CA ILE A 38 1.33 5.91 -15.11
C ILE A 38 -0.09 6.47 -14.97
N ASN A 39 -0.51 7.34 -15.90
CA ASN A 39 -1.85 7.93 -15.91
C ASN A 39 -2.96 6.88 -15.87
N ARG A 40 -2.88 5.88 -16.74
CA ARG A 40 -3.88 4.81 -16.79
C ARG A 40 -3.86 3.92 -15.54
N ASN A 41 -2.68 3.59 -15.04
CA ASN A 41 -2.54 2.76 -13.84
C ASN A 41 -3.06 3.47 -12.59
N THR A 42 -2.82 4.77 -12.41
CA THR A 42 -3.33 5.54 -11.28
C THR A 42 -4.85 5.68 -11.32
N ALA A 43 -5.47 5.64 -12.51
CA ALA A 43 -6.90 5.69 -12.68
C ALA A 43 -7.64 4.37 -12.41
N LEU A 44 -6.96 3.20 -12.45
CA LEU A 44 -7.62 1.88 -12.39
C LEU A 44 -8.59 1.70 -11.22
N THR A 45 -8.25 2.18 -10.04
CA THR A 45 -9.10 2.10 -8.85
C THR A 45 -10.03 3.30 -8.69
N ASN A 46 -9.97 4.29 -9.58
CA ASN A 46 -10.52 5.63 -9.40
C ASN A 46 -11.51 6.04 -10.51
N TYR A 47 -11.84 5.16 -11.45
CA TYR A 47 -12.71 5.51 -12.57
C TYR A 47 -14.11 6.02 -12.17
N ASP A 48 -14.62 5.55 -11.03
CA ASP A 48 -15.89 6.05 -10.48
C ASP A 48 -15.81 7.52 -10.02
N LEU A 49 -14.63 8.02 -9.66
CA LEU A 49 -14.38 9.40 -9.23
C LEU A 49 -14.24 10.38 -10.40
N ILE A 50 -13.78 9.89 -11.57
CA ILE A 50 -13.51 10.71 -12.76
C ILE A 50 -14.54 10.49 -13.88
N ARG A 51 -15.59 9.73 -13.59
CA ARG A 51 -16.69 9.46 -14.53
C ARG A 51 -17.64 10.65 -14.60
N LYS A 52 -17.95 11.10 -15.81
CA LYS A 52 -18.95 12.12 -16.09
C LYS A 52 -20.38 11.54 -16.03
N SER A 53 -21.38 12.43 -15.95
CA SER A 53 -22.80 12.09 -15.90
C SER A 53 -23.26 11.16 -17.04
N GLY A 54 -22.68 11.27 -18.24
CA GLY A 54 -22.95 10.38 -19.39
C GLY A 54 -22.12 9.09 -19.43
N GLY A 55 -21.39 8.76 -18.38
CA GLY A 55 -20.59 7.52 -18.30
C GLY A 55 -19.18 7.61 -18.89
N ALA A 56 -18.86 8.65 -19.65
CA ALA A 56 -17.53 8.87 -20.21
C ALA A 56 -16.51 9.24 -19.13
N ILE A 57 -15.25 8.84 -19.31
CA ILE A 57 -14.15 9.22 -18.43
C ILE A 57 -13.67 10.63 -18.79
N SER A 58 -13.50 11.47 -17.78
CA SER A 58 -12.92 12.81 -17.94
C SER A 58 -11.40 12.72 -18.07
N LYS A 59 -10.88 12.85 -19.28
CA LYS A 59 -9.42 12.87 -19.52
C LYS A 59 -8.70 13.95 -18.71
N LYS A 60 -9.36 15.11 -18.49
CA LYS A 60 -8.80 16.20 -17.70
C LYS A 60 -8.63 15.80 -16.22
N GLU A 61 -9.67 15.19 -15.64
CA GLU A 61 -9.60 14.74 -14.24
C GLU A 61 -8.68 13.54 -14.08
N GLU A 62 -8.64 12.63 -15.06
CA GLU A 62 -7.70 11.51 -15.08
C GLU A 62 -6.24 12.01 -15.03
N LEU A 63 -5.88 12.97 -15.90
CA LEU A 63 -4.53 13.54 -15.90
C LEU A 63 -4.23 14.31 -14.61
N LYS A 64 -5.16 15.11 -14.12
CA LYS A 64 -5.01 15.83 -12.85
C LYS A 64 -4.75 14.87 -11.69
N MET A 65 -5.50 13.78 -11.62
CA MET A 65 -5.33 12.75 -10.59
C MET A 65 -3.95 12.09 -10.70
N CYS A 66 -3.49 11.79 -11.91
CA CYS A 66 -2.17 11.22 -12.15
C CYS A 66 -1.06 12.18 -11.69
N LEU A 67 -1.13 13.45 -12.05
CA LEU A 67 -0.13 14.45 -11.63
C LEU A 67 -0.09 14.58 -10.10
N ASN A 68 -1.25 14.59 -9.45
CA ASN A 68 -1.32 14.59 -7.99
C ASN A 68 -0.68 13.33 -7.38
N ALA A 69 -0.89 12.15 -7.99
CA ALA A 69 -0.26 10.91 -7.53
C ALA A 69 1.26 10.94 -7.72
N ILE A 70 1.73 11.44 -8.87
CA ILE A 70 3.16 11.60 -9.16
C ILE A 70 3.84 12.48 -8.11
N GLU A 71 3.24 13.62 -7.76
CA GLU A 71 3.79 14.53 -6.76
C GLU A 71 3.70 13.94 -5.33
N ALA A 72 2.57 13.30 -4.99
CA ALA A 72 2.33 12.80 -3.63
C ALA A 72 3.33 11.72 -3.19
N VAL A 73 3.84 10.91 -4.12
CA VAL A 73 4.80 9.83 -3.83
C VAL A 73 6.11 9.95 -4.61
N ASP A 74 6.35 11.10 -5.25
CA ASP A 74 7.55 11.39 -6.06
C ASP A 74 7.88 10.29 -7.07
N ILE A 75 6.92 9.97 -7.97
CA ILE A 75 7.16 9.00 -9.06
C ILE A 75 8.13 9.63 -10.06
N ARG A 76 9.14 8.86 -10.47
CA ARG A 76 10.14 9.29 -11.44
C ARG A 76 10.28 8.29 -12.60
N PRO A 77 10.35 8.78 -13.86
CA PRO A 77 10.23 10.19 -14.29
C PRO A 77 8.82 10.73 -14.08
N LYS A 78 8.67 12.06 -13.94
CA LYS A 78 7.37 12.76 -13.83
C LYS A 78 6.66 12.85 -15.19
N ASP A 79 6.50 11.72 -15.85
CA ASP A 79 5.91 11.59 -17.17
C ASP A 79 4.64 10.71 -17.10
N PRO A 80 3.43 11.32 -17.14
CA PRO A 80 2.17 10.58 -17.06
C PRO A 80 1.99 9.50 -18.13
N ASP A 81 2.62 9.68 -19.29
CA ASP A 81 2.46 8.77 -20.43
C ASP A 81 3.48 7.62 -20.43
N LYS A 82 4.45 7.64 -19.52
CA LYS A 82 5.44 6.56 -19.38
C LYS A 82 4.78 5.25 -18.97
N ALA A 83 5.06 4.19 -19.72
CA ALA A 83 4.60 2.84 -19.38
C ALA A 83 5.21 2.37 -18.04
N VAL A 84 4.38 1.84 -17.14
CA VAL A 84 4.82 1.46 -15.78
C VAL A 84 5.82 0.32 -15.81
N GLY A 85 5.71 -0.61 -16.76
CA GLY A 85 6.66 -1.70 -16.94
C GLY A 85 8.11 -1.25 -17.19
N LEU A 86 8.32 -0.02 -17.67
CA LEU A 86 9.64 0.57 -17.94
C LEU A 86 10.24 1.33 -16.76
N LEU A 87 9.54 1.40 -15.62
CA LEU A 87 10.03 2.05 -14.42
C LEU A 87 10.90 1.11 -13.58
N SER A 88 11.76 1.68 -12.72
CA SER A 88 12.44 0.91 -11.66
C SER A 88 11.44 0.31 -10.68
N GLY A 89 11.84 -0.75 -9.96
CA GLY A 89 10.99 -1.42 -8.97
C GLY A 89 10.39 -0.48 -7.93
N GLY A 90 11.18 0.46 -7.41
CA GLY A 90 10.72 1.48 -6.47
C GLY A 90 9.66 2.41 -7.06
N ASN A 91 9.83 2.87 -8.32
CA ASN A 91 8.84 3.70 -8.98
C ASN A 91 7.57 2.93 -9.37
N GLN A 92 7.67 1.65 -9.74
CA GLN A 92 6.52 0.76 -9.92
C GLN A 92 5.70 0.68 -8.62
N GLN A 93 6.36 0.50 -7.48
CA GLN A 93 5.71 0.45 -6.16
C GLN A 93 5.03 1.77 -5.81
N LYS A 94 5.69 2.90 -6.10
CA LYS A 94 5.09 4.24 -5.94
C LYS A 94 3.84 4.43 -6.79
N VAL A 95 3.79 3.89 -8.02
CA VAL A 95 2.57 3.92 -8.84
C VAL A 95 1.45 3.12 -8.16
N VAL A 96 1.75 1.94 -7.60
CA VAL A 96 0.78 1.11 -6.87
C VAL A 96 0.25 1.82 -5.63
N LEU A 97 1.11 2.49 -4.86
CA LEU A 97 0.70 3.31 -3.73
C LEU A 97 -0.11 4.54 -4.18
N GLY A 98 0.39 5.27 -5.17
CA GLY A 98 -0.20 6.50 -5.69
C GLY A 98 -1.66 6.33 -6.13
N LYS A 99 -2.00 5.21 -6.80
CA LYS A 99 -3.38 4.95 -7.22
C LYS A 99 -4.38 4.88 -6.04
N TRP A 100 -3.92 4.43 -4.87
CA TRP A 100 -4.76 4.33 -3.68
C TRP A 100 -4.90 5.66 -2.94
N LEU A 101 -3.85 6.49 -2.94
CA LEU A 101 -3.86 7.78 -2.26
C LEU A 101 -4.94 8.73 -2.78
N MET A 102 -5.35 8.56 -4.03
CA MET A 102 -6.36 9.40 -4.67
C MET A 102 -7.79 9.12 -4.19
N ARG A 103 -8.01 8.13 -3.32
CA ARG A 103 -9.36 7.70 -2.89
C ARG A 103 -9.77 8.13 -1.47
N GLY A 104 -8.99 8.93 -0.77
CA GLY A 104 -9.31 9.23 0.63
C GLY A 104 -9.26 7.97 1.49
N LEU A 105 -8.07 7.37 1.60
CA LEU A 105 -7.84 6.14 2.35
C LEU A 105 -8.20 6.28 3.83
N LYS A 106 -8.83 5.26 4.38
CA LYS A 106 -9.00 5.02 5.81
C LYS A 106 -8.13 3.86 6.30
N LEU A 107 -7.95 2.84 5.46
CA LEU A 107 -7.13 1.66 5.73
C LEU A 107 -6.33 1.30 4.48
N LEU A 108 -5.03 1.10 4.64
CA LEU A 108 -4.15 0.56 3.62
C LEU A 108 -3.51 -0.73 4.14
N ILE A 109 -3.72 -1.83 3.43
CA ILE A 109 -3.04 -3.09 3.67
C ILE A 109 -1.91 -3.18 2.64
N VAL A 110 -0.69 -3.39 3.10
CA VAL A 110 0.51 -3.52 2.28
C VAL A 110 1.18 -4.86 2.57
N ASP A 111 1.35 -5.65 1.53
CA ASP A 111 1.94 -6.98 1.61
C ASP A 111 3.31 -6.95 0.92
N GLU A 112 4.38 -7.22 1.69
CA GLU A 112 5.78 -7.20 1.25
C GLU A 112 6.14 -5.96 0.37
N PRO A 113 5.87 -4.72 0.84
CA PRO A 113 5.93 -3.53 -0.03
C PRO A 113 7.31 -3.24 -0.60
N THR A 114 8.36 -3.77 0.00
CA THR A 114 9.75 -3.53 -0.43
C THR A 114 10.42 -4.75 -1.03
N ALA A 115 9.67 -5.83 -1.29
CA ALA A 115 10.21 -7.02 -1.95
C ALA A 115 10.74 -6.68 -3.36
N GLY A 116 12.00 -7.05 -3.63
CA GLY A 116 12.66 -6.79 -4.92
C GLY A 116 12.84 -5.30 -5.26
N ILE A 117 12.99 -4.45 -4.25
CA ILE A 117 13.31 -3.02 -4.37
C ILE A 117 14.71 -2.78 -3.83
N ASP A 118 15.45 -1.86 -4.45
CA ASP A 118 16.76 -1.44 -3.96
C ASP A 118 16.67 -0.69 -2.61
N VAL A 119 17.80 -0.70 -1.86
CA VAL A 119 17.84 -0.16 -0.49
C VAL A 119 17.43 1.31 -0.42
N GLY A 120 17.88 2.13 -1.37
CA GLY A 120 17.55 3.56 -1.38
C GLY A 120 16.06 3.82 -1.59
N ALA A 121 15.42 3.03 -2.46
CA ALA A 121 13.99 3.15 -2.71
C ALA A 121 13.12 2.60 -1.56
N LYS A 122 13.61 1.66 -0.75
CA LYS A 122 12.92 1.18 0.46
C LYS A 122 12.61 2.33 1.42
N ASP A 123 13.59 3.18 1.69
CA ASP A 123 13.43 4.33 2.60
C ASP A 123 12.34 5.30 2.15
N GLU A 124 12.19 5.49 0.85
CA GLU A 124 11.14 6.33 0.29
C GLU A 124 9.74 5.70 0.52
N ILE A 125 9.62 4.37 0.37
CA ILE A 125 8.36 3.65 0.67
C ILE A 125 8.01 3.77 2.15
N TYR A 126 8.98 3.58 3.05
CA TYR A 126 8.76 3.73 4.51
C TYR A 126 8.29 5.13 4.87
N ARG A 127 8.89 6.16 4.26
CA ARG A 127 8.47 7.55 4.46
C ARG A 127 7.02 7.75 4.02
N ILE A 128 6.62 7.22 2.86
CA ILE A 128 5.24 7.32 2.38
C ILE A 128 4.26 6.65 3.36
N LEU A 129 4.56 5.45 3.84
CA LEU A 129 3.69 4.73 4.79
C LEU A 129 3.55 5.50 6.11
N ARG A 130 4.65 6.05 6.64
CA ARG A 130 4.62 6.89 7.86
C ARG A 130 3.81 8.17 7.66
N GLU A 131 3.99 8.87 6.53
CA GLU A 131 3.21 10.07 6.23
C GLU A 131 1.70 9.78 6.13
N LEU A 132 1.31 8.61 5.62
CA LEU A 132 -0.07 8.16 5.61
C LEU A 132 -0.61 7.93 7.02
N ALA A 133 0.15 7.24 7.87
CA ALA A 133 -0.22 7.01 9.27
C ALA A 133 -0.39 8.35 10.04
N LEU A 134 0.52 9.30 9.86
CA LEU A 134 0.43 10.65 10.44
C LEU A 134 -0.81 11.42 9.97
N ARG A 135 -1.34 11.13 8.79
CA ARG A 135 -2.60 11.69 8.27
C ARG A 135 -3.84 10.94 8.75
N GLY A 136 -3.69 9.97 9.66
CA GLY A 136 -4.77 9.19 10.23
C GLY A 136 -5.22 7.98 9.41
N VAL A 137 -4.45 7.57 8.40
CA VAL A 137 -4.71 6.33 7.66
C VAL A 137 -4.19 5.16 8.50
N MET A 138 -5.03 4.18 8.79
CA MET A 138 -4.60 2.92 9.39
C MET A 138 -3.78 2.13 8.37
N VAL A 139 -2.55 1.72 8.74
CA VAL A 139 -1.69 0.91 7.87
C VAL A 139 -1.50 -0.46 8.50
N ILE A 140 -1.82 -1.51 7.76
CA ILE A 140 -1.47 -2.89 8.10
C ILE A 140 -0.34 -3.31 7.18
N LEU A 141 0.86 -3.46 7.75
CA LEU A 141 2.05 -3.93 7.04
C LEU A 141 2.23 -5.43 7.29
N VAL A 142 2.30 -6.19 6.23
CA VAL A 142 2.74 -7.60 6.26
C VAL A 142 4.14 -7.65 5.67
N SER A 143 5.11 -8.16 6.42
CA SER A 143 6.48 -8.27 5.95
C SER A 143 7.21 -9.44 6.62
N SER A 144 8.07 -10.09 5.85
CA SER A 144 9.06 -11.07 6.33
C SER A 144 10.39 -10.42 6.74
N ASP A 145 10.61 -9.14 6.37
CA ASP A 145 11.78 -8.37 6.75
C ASP A 145 11.60 -7.78 8.15
N LEU A 146 12.25 -8.41 9.15
CA LEU A 146 12.15 -7.98 10.54
C LEU A 146 12.69 -6.58 10.78
N GLN A 147 13.68 -6.13 10.00
CA GLN A 147 14.22 -4.77 10.11
C GLN A 147 13.19 -3.75 9.63
N GLU A 148 12.45 -4.08 8.57
CA GLU A 148 11.33 -3.26 8.10
C GLU A 148 10.28 -3.11 9.19
N LEU A 149 9.82 -4.23 9.79
CA LEU A 149 8.81 -4.20 10.84
C LEU A 149 9.25 -3.36 12.04
N LEU A 150 10.46 -3.56 12.54
CA LEU A 150 10.99 -2.80 13.68
C LEU A 150 11.17 -1.31 13.39
N ARG A 151 11.38 -0.95 12.11
CA ARG A 151 11.64 0.43 11.71
C ARG A 151 10.37 1.25 11.54
N VAL A 152 9.26 0.64 11.10
CA VAL A 152 8.09 1.40 10.64
C VAL A 152 6.81 1.12 11.41
N SER A 153 6.77 0.09 12.27
CA SER A 153 5.55 -0.32 12.95
C SER A 153 5.47 0.20 14.37
N ASP A 154 4.32 0.72 14.78
CA ASP A 154 4.01 1.10 16.16
C ASP A 154 3.63 -0.14 17.00
N ARG A 155 3.15 -1.20 16.33
CA ARG A 155 2.69 -2.44 16.94
C ARG A 155 2.96 -3.61 16.01
N ILE A 156 3.50 -4.70 16.55
CA ILE A 156 3.84 -5.90 15.79
C ILE A 156 3.04 -7.09 16.30
N LEU A 157 2.32 -7.75 15.39
CA LEU A 157 1.60 -8.98 15.64
C LEU A 157 2.35 -10.14 14.98
N VAL A 158 2.80 -11.10 15.79
CA VAL A 158 3.48 -12.29 15.28
C VAL A 158 2.46 -13.39 15.02
N MET A 159 2.43 -13.87 13.77
CA MET A 159 1.55 -14.96 13.34
C MET A 159 2.33 -16.26 13.21
N ARG A 160 1.74 -17.36 13.70
CA ARG A 160 2.25 -18.72 13.53
C ARG A 160 1.09 -19.68 13.28
N LYS A 161 1.20 -20.50 12.23
CA LYS A 161 0.17 -21.51 11.83
C LYS A 161 -1.25 -20.92 11.79
N GLY A 162 -1.40 -19.71 11.22
CA GLY A 162 -2.69 -19.03 11.05
C GLY A 162 -3.27 -18.38 12.32
N ARG A 163 -2.50 -18.30 13.40
CA ARG A 163 -2.93 -17.67 14.68
C ARG A 163 -1.94 -16.59 15.10
N ILE A 164 -2.45 -15.51 15.72
CA ILE A 164 -1.62 -14.54 16.41
C ILE A 164 -1.13 -15.19 17.70
N VAL A 165 0.18 -15.31 17.85
CA VAL A 165 0.84 -15.95 19.01
C VAL A 165 1.44 -14.93 19.97
N LYS A 166 1.77 -13.74 19.50
CA LYS A 166 2.35 -12.68 20.32
C LYS A 166 2.02 -11.31 19.74
N GLU A 167 1.88 -10.35 20.62
CA GLU A 167 1.75 -8.93 20.30
C GLU A 167 2.87 -8.17 21.01
N PHE A 168 3.52 -7.25 20.27
CA PHE A 168 4.49 -6.31 20.79
C PHE A 168 3.99 -4.88 20.48
N SER A 169 3.91 -4.05 21.49
CA SER A 169 3.65 -2.61 21.36
C SER A 169 4.98 -1.85 21.34
N GLU A 170 4.96 -0.54 21.11
CA GLU A 170 6.14 0.33 21.18
C GLU A 170 6.98 0.05 22.45
N GLY A 171 8.29 -0.18 22.23
CA GLY A 171 9.23 -0.49 23.29
C GLY A 171 10.48 -1.18 22.75
N THR A 172 11.23 -1.83 23.61
CA THR A 172 12.49 -2.52 23.30
C THR A 172 12.30 -3.91 22.68
N VAL A 173 11.54 -4.02 21.63
CA VAL A 173 11.39 -5.27 20.86
C VAL A 173 12.61 -5.50 19.98
N THR A 174 13.19 -6.67 20.06
CA THR A 174 14.33 -7.09 19.22
C THR A 174 13.90 -8.07 18.14
N GLN A 175 14.75 -8.25 17.12
CA GLN A 175 14.54 -9.30 16.11
C GLN A 175 14.49 -10.69 16.76
N ALA A 176 15.30 -10.92 17.80
CA ALA A 176 15.33 -12.19 18.53
C ALA A 176 13.98 -12.49 19.20
N ASP A 177 13.33 -11.49 19.78
CA ASP A 177 12.00 -11.65 20.41
C ASP A 177 10.94 -12.05 19.39
N ILE A 178 10.94 -11.41 18.21
CA ILE A 178 10.00 -11.71 17.14
C ILE A 178 10.25 -13.14 16.61
N LEU A 179 11.51 -13.52 16.39
CA LEU A 179 11.88 -14.86 15.93
C LEU A 179 11.54 -15.94 16.95
N ALA A 180 11.80 -15.70 18.25
CA ALA A 180 11.44 -16.62 19.31
C ALA A 180 9.93 -16.86 19.37
N ALA A 181 9.11 -15.81 19.22
CA ALA A 181 7.66 -15.93 19.15
C ALA A 181 7.21 -16.71 17.91
N ALA A 182 7.79 -16.39 16.73
CA ALA A 182 7.45 -17.04 15.46
C ALA A 182 7.83 -18.52 15.43
N SER A 183 8.96 -18.91 16.06
CA SER A 183 9.41 -20.31 16.18
C SER A 183 8.62 -21.11 17.22
N GLY A 184 7.97 -20.43 18.16
CA GLY A 184 7.24 -21.04 19.29
C GLY A 184 8.14 -21.42 20.47
N LEU A 185 9.30 -20.76 20.59
CA LEU A 185 10.19 -20.89 21.73
C LEU A 185 9.71 -20.07 22.95
N LEU A 186 8.82 -19.11 22.71
CA LEU A 186 8.07 -18.38 23.75
C LEU A 186 6.68 -19.01 23.82
N GLY A 187 6.58 -20.13 24.52
CA GLY A 187 5.33 -20.84 24.84
C GLY A 187 4.77 -20.40 26.18
#